data_72e0edd21b8bafb14164b1f55ac7e224
#
_entry.id   72e0edd21b8bafb14164b1f55ac7e224
#
_cell.length_a   1.000
_cell.length_b   1.000
_cell.length_c   1.000
_cell.angle_alpha   90.00
_cell.angle_beta   90.00
_cell.angle_gamma   90.00
#
_symmetry.space_group_name_H-M   'P 1'
#
loop_
_entity.id
_entity.type
_entity.pdbx_description
1 polymer ?
#
loop_
_entity_poly.entity_id
_entity_poly.type
_entity_poly.pdbx_seq_one_letter_code
_entity_poly.pdbx_strand_id
1 'polypeptide(L)'
;MLATRPYNREAALMYAERYAFSQNPLFGNFAGIGGNCTNFVSQCIYAGSCIMNYKSTFGWYYISLDERAPAWTGVEYFYNFITGNQGVGPYGRDATSDELEIGDVIQLGKNGEGYYHTLLVVGFDGEDILVAAQTENAFARPLSSYTNDYERYIKILGVRFNSAAGTDCFNSVYDGVAIVGDGSQNTPQAPENSAPQAPENNVTQTPENNAPDDTPTP
;
A
#
# COMPACT_ATOMS: atom_id res chain seq x y z
N MET A 1 -19.96 11.40 11.12
CA MET A 1 -20.03 9.92 11.16
C MET A 1 -19.56 9.43 9.80
N LEU A 2 -18.72 8.39 9.73
CA LEU A 2 -18.29 7.82 8.45
C LEU A 2 -19.48 7.08 7.82
N ALA A 3 -19.71 7.32 6.52
CA ALA A 3 -20.60 6.50 5.72
C ALA A 3 -19.84 5.28 5.17
N THR A 4 -20.56 4.26 4.74
CA THR A 4 -20.02 3.06 4.11
C THR A 4 -20.68 2.84 2.75
N ARG A 5 -19.92 2.27 1.81
CA ARG A 5 -20.44 1.80 0.53
C ARG A 5 -19.83 0.45 0.18
N PRO A 6 -20.44 -0.31 -0.75
CA PRO A 6 -19.81 -1.49 -1.31
C PRO A 6 -18.48 -1.16 -1.96
N TYR A 7 -17.54 -2.08 -1.87
CA TYR A 7 -16.32 -2.10 -2.67
C TYR A 7 -16.66 -2.54 -4.10
N ASN A 8 -16.20 -1.78 -5.10
CA ASN A 8 -16.44 -2.10 -6.51
C ASN A 8 -15.44 -3.17 -6.99
N ARG A 9 -15.82 -4.44 -6.87
CA ARG A 9 -15.01 -5.60 -7.23
C ARG A 9 -14.73 -5.69 -8.72
N GLU A 10 -15.70 -5.28 -9.56
CA GLU A 10 -15.55 -5.25 -11.02
C GLU A 10 -14.46 -4.24 -11.44
N ALA A 11 -14.46 -3.05 -10.86
CA ALA A 11 -13.43 -2.05 -11.12
C ALA A 11 -12.02 -2.54 -10.72
N ALA A 12 -11.90 -3.26 -9.61
CA ALA A 12 -10.63 -3.85 -9.19
C ALA A 12 -10.16 -4.96 -10.15
N LEU A 13 -11.09 -5.81 -10.61
CA LEU A 13 -10.81 -6.86 -11.59
C LEU A 13 -10.35 -6.26 -12.94
N MET A 14 -11.09 -5.29 -13.46
CA MET A 14 -10.73 -4.60 -14.72
C MET A 14 -9.36 -3.93 -14.63
N TYR A 15 -9.05 -3.32 -13.49
CA TYR A 15 -7.73 -2.76 -13.24
C TYR A 15 -6.64 -3.83 -13.26
N ALA A 16 -6.87 -4.94 -12.58
CA ALA A 16 -5.92 -6.06 -12.53
C ALA A 16 -5.66 -6.65 -13.92
N GLU A 17 -6.70 -6.86 -14.72
CA GLU A 17 -6.59 -7.33 -16.10
C GLU A 17 -5.71 -6.41 -16.95
N ARG A 18 -5.94 -5.09 -16.85
CA ARG A 18 -5.20 -4.10 -17.65
C ARG A 18 -3.73 -4.00 -17.26
N TYR A 19 -3.42 -4.09 -15.97
CA TYR A 19 -2.09 -3.75 -15.44
C TYR A 19 -1.28 -4.91 -14.87
N ALA A 20 -1.78 -6.15 -14.89
CA ALA A 20 -1.02 -7.30 -14.40
C ALA A 20 0.35 -7.47 -15.08
N PHE A 21 0.44 -7.13 -16.38
CA PHE A 21 1.65 -7.25 -17.19
C PHE A 21 2.28 -5.91 -17.59
N SER A 22 1.74 -4.80 -17.12
CA SER A 22 2.21 -3.46 -17.47
C SER A 22 2.21 -2.54 -16.25
N GLN A 23 2.92 -1.42 -16.36
CA GLN A 23 2.98 -0.42 -15.30
C GLN A 23 1.96 0.69 -15.57
N ASN A 24 1.15 1.01 -14.56
CA ASN A 24 0.33 2.21 -14.57
C ASN A 24 1.22 3.44 -14.32
N PRO A 25 1.23 4.47 -15.19
CA PRO A 25 2.11 5.63 -15.06
C PRO A 25 1.83 6.51 -13.83
N LEU A 26 0.65 6.38 -13.20
CA LEU A 26 0.31 7.11 -11.97
C LEU A 26 1.05 6.59 -10.73
N PHE A 27 1.57 5.38 -10.78
CA PHE A 27 2.18 4.73 -9.63
C PHE A 27 3.63 4.31 -9.92
N GLY A 28 4.47 4.43 -8.91
CA GLY A 28 5.86 3.97 -9.01
C GLY A 28 5.98 2.44 -9.08
N ASN A 29 7.08 1.98 -9.66
CA ASN A 29 7.43 0.56 -9.69
C ASN A 29 8.45 0.27 -8.59
N PHE A 30 8.14 -0.71 -7.74
CA PHE A 30 8.97 -1.15 -6.62
C PHE A 30 9.70 -2.47 -6.90
N ALA A 31 9.65 -2.98 -8.13
CA ALA A 31 10.49 -4.11 -8.54
C ALA A 31 11.96 -3.78 -8.31
N GLY A 32 12.68 -4.64 -7.58
CA GLY A 32 14.07 -4.37 -7.17
C GLY A 32 14.26 -3.58 -5.86
N ILE A 33 13.16 -3.07 -5.25
CA ILE A 33 13.19 -2.36 -3.95
C ILE A 33 12.23 -3.05 -2.96
N GLY A 34 12.23 -4.39 -2.92
CA GLY A 34 11.35 -5.16 -2.02
C GLY A 34 10.13 -5.80 -2.69
N GLY A 35 9.92 -5.58 -3.99
CA GLY A 35 8.83 -6.19 -4.76
C GLY A 35 7.63 -5.28 -4.97
N ASN A 36 6.83 -5.60 -5.99
CA ASN A 36 5.72 -4.78 -6.47
C ASN A 36 4.33 -5.38 -6.17
N CYS A 37 4.28 -6.54 -5.52
CA CYS A 37 3.03 -7.30 -5.33
C CYS A 37 1.98 -6.52 -4.52
N THR A 38 2.33 -6.03 -3.35
CA THR A 38 1.39 -5.26 -2.51
C THR A 38 1.06 -3.90 -3.13
N ASN A 39 2.02 -3.23 -3.79
CA ASN A 39 1.76 -2.01 -4.55
C ASN A 39 0.70 -2.23 -5.64
N PHE A 40 0.81 -3.30 -6.41
CA PHE A 40 -0.16 -3.65 -7.44
C PHE A 40 -1.55 -3.94 -6.87
N VAL A 41 -1.63 -4.78 -5.83
CA VAL A 41 -2.91 -5.09 -5.18
C VAL A 41 -3.52 -3.84 -4.55
N SER A 42 -2.72 -2.95 -3.97
CA SER A 42 -3.19 -1.64 -3.47
C SER A 42 -3.80 -0.79 -4.58
N GLN A 43 -3.20 -0.78 -5.77
CA GLN A 43 -3.76 -0.07 -6.94
C GLN A 43 -5.10 -0.67 -7.38
N CYS A 44 -5.22 -2.00 -7.43
CA CYS A 44 -6.48 -2.69 -7.75
C CYS A 44 -7.59 -2.32 -6.75
N ILE A 45 -7.27 -2.36 -5.45
CA ILE A 45 -8.22 -1.98 -4.40
C ILE A 45 -8.56 -0.49 -4.47
N TYR A 46 -7.61 0.37 -4.82
CA TYR A 46 -7.88 1.79 -5.01
C TYR A 46 -8.82 2.03 -6.20
N ALA A 47 -8.64 1.33 -7.31
CA ALA A 47 -9.59 1.39 -8.44
C ALA A 47 -11.02 1.03 -8.03
N GLY A 48 -11.19 0.07 -7.10
CA GLY A 48 -12.50 -0.34 -6.59
C GLY A 48 -13.03 0.50 -5.43
N SER A 49 -12.17 1.26 -4.75
CA SER A 49 -12.55 2.02 -3.53
C SER A 49 -12.56 3.53 -3.75
N CYS A 50 -11.70 4.07 -4.59
CA CYS A 50 -11.47 5.51 -4.83
C CYS A 50 -11.21 6.35 -3.56
N ILE A 51 -10.87 5.73 -2.47
CA ILE A 51 -10.62 6.39 -1.18
C ILE A 51 -9.32 5.88 -0.59
N MET A 52 -8.35 6.77 -0.44
CA MET A 52 -7.13 6.56 0.33
C MET A 52 -7.31 7.02 1.78
N ASN A 53 -6.48 6.50 2.68
CA ASN A 53 -6.42 6.94 4.07
C ASN A 53 -5.08 7.62 4.31
N TYR A 54 -5.07 8.94 4.37
CA TYR A 54 -3.85 9.77 4.52
C TYR A 54 -3.34 9.90 5.97
N LYS A 55 -3.80 9.03 6.89
CA LYS A 55 -3.25 9.02 8.23
C LYS A 55 -1.77 8.64 8.18
N SER A 56 -0.91 9.53 8.70
CA SER A 56 0.53 9.29 8.76
C SER A 56 0.84 7.95 9.45
N THR A 57 1.80 7.19 8.93
CA THR A 57 2.28 5.88 9.40
C THR A 57 1.26 4.74 9.31
N PHE A 58 0.03 4.95 9.80
CA PHE A 58 -1.02 3.93 9.90
C PHE A 58 -2.11 4.06 8.84
N GLY A 59 -1.90 4.90 7.83
CA GLY A 59 -2.79 5.06 6.70
C GLY A 59 -2.50 4.06 5.59
N TRP A 60 -3.22 4.27 4.47
CA TRP A 60 -3.02 3.53 3.23
C TRP A 60 -3.23 4.50 2.08
N TYR A 61 -2.13 5.00 1.52
CA TYR A 61 -2.11 6.01 0.47
C TYR A 61 -0.82 5.95 -0.34
N TYR A 62 -0.88 6.52 -1.53
CA TYR A 62 0.25 6.75 -2.41
C TYR A 62 0.19 8.18 -2.96
N ILE A 63 1.28 8.92 -2.86
CA ILE A 63 1.48 10.24 -3.47
C ILE A 63 2.63 10.17 -4.48
N SER A 64 3.76 9.58 -4.09
CA SER A 64 4.95 9.40 -4.91
C SER A 64 5.75 8.18 -4.48
N LEU A 65 6.85 7.89 -5.19
CA LEU A 65 7.80 6.84 -4.78
C LEU A 65 8.33 7.05 -3.36
N ASP A 66 8.56 8.30 -2.97
CA ASP A 66 9.13 8.65 -1.67
C ASP A 66 8.07 8.96 -0.62
N GLU A 67 6.84 9.24 -1.04
CA GLU A 67 5.74 9.62 -0.16
C GLU A 67 4.54 8.68 -0.33
N ARG A 68 4.49 7.67 0.51
CA ARG A 68 3.41 6.69 0.62
C ARG A 68 3.34 6.09 2.01
N ALA A 69 2.19 5.56 2.36
CA ALA A 69 2.05 4.78 3.60
C ALA A 69 2.78 3.42 3.48
N PRO A 70 3.38 2.91 4.55
CA PRO A 70 3.94 1.56 4.57
C PRO A 70 2.94 0.48 4.13
N ALA A 71 1.66 0.66 4.44
CA ALA A 71 0.60 -0.26 4.06
C ALA A 71 0.30 -0.30 2.55
N TRP A 72 0.76 0.69 1.77
CA TRP A 72 0.61 0.67 0.31
C TRP A 72 1.51 -0.37 -0.38
N THR A 73 2.69 -0.65 0.18
CA THR A 73 3.71 -1.51 -0.44
C THR A 73 4.15 -2.69 0.42
N GLY A 74 3.88 -2.68 1.72
CA GLY A 74 4.35 -3.72 2.64
C GLY A 74 3.29 -4.74 2.99
N VAL A 75 3.60 -6.02 2.84
CA VAL A 75 2.68 -7.17 3.00
C VAL A 75 1.97 -7.15 4.36
N GLU A 76 2.73 -7.10 5.45
CA GLU A 76 2.16 -7.09 6.82
C GLU A 76 1.46 -5.77 7.16
N TYR A 77 1.99 -4.64 6.69
CA TYR A 77 1.37 -3.34 6.92
C TYR A 77 0.01 -3.23 6.21
N PHE A 78 -0.09 -3.79 4.99
CA PHE A 78 -1.33 -3.86 4.23
C PHE A 78 -2.39 -4.68 4.99
N TYR A 79 -2.03 -5.87 5.45
CA TYR A 79 -2.92 -6.72 6.24
C TYR A 79 -3.43 -6.00 7.48
N ASN A 80 -2.50 -5.45 8.28
CA ASN A 80 -2.84 -4.72 9.49
C ASN A 80 -3.76 -3.52 9.22
N PHE A 81 -3.54 -2.82 8.09
CA PHE A 81 -4.42 -1.73 7.70
C PHE A 81 -5.81 -2.24 7.33
N ILE A 82 -5.92 -3.17 6.40
CA ILE A 82 -7.22 -3.62 5.88
C ILE A 82 -8.09 -4.22 7.00
N THR A 83 -7.51 -5.06 7.85
CA THR A 83 -8.25 -5.75 8.93
C THR A 83 -8.51 -4.87 10.14
N GLY A 84 -7.67 -3.86 10.39
CA GLY A 84 -7.79 -2.95 11.53
C GLY A 84 -8.42 -1.59 11.22
N ASN A 85 -8.67 -1.25 9.94
CA ASN A 85 -9.13 0.11 9.58
C ASN A 85 -10.52 0.41 10.11
N GLN A 86 -10.62 1.39 10.98
CA GLN A 86 -11.89 1.98 11.47
C GLN A 86 -12.13 3.39 10.91
N GLY A 87 -11.16 3.92 10.14
CA GLY A 87 -11.20 5.22 9.49
C GLY A 87 -11.71 5.16 8.05
N VAL A 88 -11.42 6.21 7.29
CA VAL A 88 -11.71 6.27 5.83
C VAL A 88 -10.90 5.23 5.07
N GLY A 89 -11.38 4.82 3.90
CA GLY A 89 -10.72 3.85 3.02
C GLY A 89 -11.32 2.45 3.06
N PRO A 90 -10.73 1.51 2.32
CA PRO A 90 -11.16 0.11 2.32
C PRO A 90 -10.95 -0.54 3.68
N TYR A 91 -11.79 -1.51 4.00
CA TYR A 91 -11.67 -2.33 5.21
C TYR A 91 -12.12 -3.76 4.92
N GLY A 92 -11.59 -4.67 5.70
CA GLY A 92 -11.82 -6.10 5.54
C GLY A 92 -11.66 -6.88 6.83
N ARG A 93 -11.62 -8.19 6.71
CA ARG A 93 -11.40 -9.15 7.79
C ARG A 93 -10.65 -10.37 7.30
N ASP A 94 -10.16 -11.16 8.24
CA ASP A 94 -9.78 -12.54 7.96
C ASP A 94 -10.97 -13.34 7.42
N ALA A 95 -10.66 -14.26 6.52
CA ALA A 95 -11.63 -15.12 5.88
C ALA A 95 -11.07 -16.55 5.72
N THR A 96 -11.92 -17.47 5.32
CA THR A 96 -11.53 -18.77 4.80
C THR A 96 -11.54 -18.75 3.26
N SER A 97 -10.92 -19.74 2.63
CA SER A 97 -10.82 -19.78 1.16
C SER A 97 -12.20 -19.84 0.48
N ASP A 98 -13.17 -20.50 1.10
CA ASP A 98 -14.56 -20.63 0.61
C ASP A 98 -15.41 -19.36 0.75
N GLU A 99 -14.95 -18.38 1.53
CA GLU A 99 -15.60 -17.08 1.67
C GLU A 99 -15.14 -16.06 0.64
N LEU A 100 -14.06 -16.36 -0.12
CA LEU A 100 -13.46 -15.39 -1.04
C LEU A 100 -14.36 -15.11 -2.25
N GLU A 101 -14.26 -13.87 -2.71
CA GLU A 101 -14.88 -13.38 -3.93
C GLU A 101 -13.83 -12.68 -4.81
N ILE A 102 -14.12 -12.47 -6.08
CA ILE A 102 -13.28 -11.65 -6.97
C ILE A 102 -13.03 -10.29 -6.31
N GLY A 103 -11.77 -9.84 -6.35
CA GLY A 103 -11.33 -8.60 -5.71
C GLY A 103 -10.90 -8.73 -4.24
N ASP A 104 -11.01 -9.91 -3.64
CA ASP A 104 -10.43 -10.22 -2.33
C ASP A 104 -8.93 -10.49 -2.45
N VAL A 105 -8.25 -10.67 -1.33
CA VAL A 105 -6.79 -10.72 -1.28
C VAL A 105 -6.31 -12.01 -0.62
N ILE A 106 -5.25 -12.58 -1.18
CA ILE A 106 -4.52 -13.69 -0.59
C ILE A 106 -3.08 -13.25 -0.32
N GLN A 107 -2.53 -13.65 0.82
CA GLN A 107 -1.11 -13.46 1.07
C GLN A 107 -0.43 -14.80 1.34
N LEU A 108 0.72 -14.99 0.68
CA LEU A 108 1.52 -16.21 0.77
C LEU A 108 2.63 -16.03 1.80
N GLY A 109 2.86 -17.06 2.61
CA GLY A 109 3.87 -17.09 3.62
C GLY A 109 4.83 -18.28 3.52
N LYS A 110 6.02 -18.13 4.10
CA LYS A 110 7.02 -19.18 4.25
C LYS A 110 7.49 -19.29 5.70
N ASN A 111 7.76 -20.52 6.12
CA ASN A 111 8.29 -20.80 7.44
C ASN A 111 9.61 -20.09 7.67
N GLY A 112 9.70 -19.30 8.75
CA GLY A 112 10.87 -18.52 9.10
C GLY A 112 10.99 -17.15 8.40
N GLU A 113 10.19 -16.88 7.36
CA GLU A 113 10.23 -15.62 6.61
C GLU A 113 8.98 -14.74 6.84
N GLY A 114 7.85 -15.34 7.26
CA GLY A 114 6.56 -14.66 7.38
C GLY A 114 5.84 -14.53 6.04
N TYR A 115 4.85 -13.63 5.96
CA TYR A 115 4.14 -13.35 4.73
C TYR A 115 4.98 -12.46 3.82
N TYR A 116 5.18 -12.88 2.57
CA TYR A 116 6.10 -12.24 1.63
C TYR A 116 5.45 -11.80 0.32
N HIS A 117 4.26 -12.28 -0.02
CA HIS A 117 3.62 -12.00 -1.30
C HIS A 117 2.14 -11.67 -1.14
N THR A 118 1.61 -10.76 -1.96
CA THR A 118 0.21 -10.34 -1.95
C THR A 118 -0.38 -10.53 -3.33
N LEU A 119 -1.54 -11.20 -3.41
CA LEU A 119 -2.24 -11.59 -4.62
C LEU A 119 -3.67 -11.03 -4.59
N LEU A 120 -4.21 -10.67 -5.75
CA LEU A 120 -5.63 -10.33 -5.92
C LEU A 120 -6.38 -11.54 -6.49
N VAL A 121 -7.51 -11.90 -5.92
CA VAL A 121 -8.41 -12.91 -6.50
C VAL A 121 -9.09 -12.33 -7.73
N VAL A 122 -8.98 -13.02 -8.86
CA VAL A 122 -9.55 -12.57 -10.15
C VAL A 122 -10.53 -13.57 -10.75
N GLY A 123 -10.65 -14.76 -10.19
CA GLY A 123 -11.59 -15.78 -10.67
C GLY A 123 -11.45 -17.09 -9.92
N PHE A 124 -12.21 -18.08 -10.38
CA PHE A 124 -12.22 -19.45 -9.86
C PHE A 124 -12.31 -20.43 -11.03
N ASP A 125 -11.56 -21.53 -10.97
CA ASP A 125 -11.60 -22.62 -11.94
C ASP A 125 -11.73 -23.95 -11.19
N GLY A 126 -12.95 -24.46 -11.09
CA GLY A 126 -13.28 -25.59 -10.23
C GLY A 126 -13.01 -25.25 -8.77
N GLU A 127 -12.10 -26.01 -8.13
CA GLU A 127 -11.70 -25.78 -6.74
C GLU A 127 -10.48 -24.84 -6.61
N ASP A 128 -9.86 -24.43 -7.73
CA ASP A 128 -8.69 -23.55 -7.70
C ASP A 128 -9.09 -22.08 -7.76
N ILE A 129 -8.31 -21.25 -7.07
CA ILE A 129 -8.47 -19.81 -7.06
C ILE A 129 -7.52 -19.22 -8.09
N LEU A 130 -8.05 -18.38 -8.99
CA LEU A 130 -7.25 -17.68 -9.98
C LEU A 130 -6.86 -16.31 -9.43
N VAL A 131 -5.58 -15.98 -9.53
CA VAL A 131 -5.03 -14.74 -8.95
C VAL A 131 -4.25 -13.90 -9.96
N ALA A 132 -4.16 -12.60 -9.65
CA ALA A 132 -3.28 -11.66 -10.33
C ALA A 132 -2.23 -11.10 -9.35
N ALA A 133 -1.02 -10.86 -9.87
CA ALA A 133 0.10 -10.31 -9.12
C ALA A 133 1.09 -9.57 -10.02
N GLN A 134 1.91 -8.73 -9.38
CA GLN A 134 3.17 -8.22 -9.94
C GLN A 134 4.35 -8.64 -9.05
N THR A 135 5.57 -8.50 -9.56
CA THR A 135 6.85 -9.08 -9.15
C THR A 135 7.13 -10.37 -9.91
N GLU A 136 6.24 -11.33 -9.89
CA GLU A 136 6.10 -12.39 -10.90
C GLU A 136 4.76 -12.14 -11.59
N ASN A 137 4.79 -11.35 -12.67
CA ASN A 137 3.57 -10.86 -13.33
C ASN A 137 2.65 -12.01 -13.73
N ALA A 138 1.42 -11.96 -13.26
CA ALA A 138 0.42 -12.98 -13.48
C ALA A 138 -0.99 -12.39 -13.55
N PHE A 139 -1.83 -12.97 -14.42
CA PHE A 139 -3.26 -12.77 -14.44
C PHE A 139 -3.95 -14.12 -14.70
N ALA A 140 -4.95 -14.42 -13.91
CA ALA A 140 -5.66 -15.71 -13.91
C ALA A 140 -4.72 -16.91 -13.70
N ARG A 141 -3.65 -16.75 -12.91
CA ARG A 141 -2.74 -17.83 -12.55
C ARG A 141 -3.36 -18.65 -11.41
N PRO A 142 -3.40 -20.00 -11.53
CA PRO A 142 -3.88 -20.86 -10.45
C PRO A 142 -3.06 -20.68 -9.16
N LEU A 143 -3.74 -20.52 -8.02
CA LEU A 143 -3.10 -20.40 -6.72
C LEU A 143 -2.26 -21.65 -6.39
N SER A 144 -2.76 -22.82 -6.74
CA SER A 144 -2.06 -24.10 -6.57
C SER A 144 -0.70 -24.18 -7.26
N SER A 145 -0.42 -23.28 -8.22
CA SER A 145 0.87 -23.21 -8.91
C SER A 145 1.97 -22.46 -8.15
N TYR A 146 1.64 -21.82 -7.03
CA TYR A 146 2.61 -21.15 -6.18
C TYR A 146 3.22 -22.13 -5.17
N THR A 147 4.47 -21.87 -4.79
CA THR A 147 5.16 -22.62 -3.74
C THR A 147 5.23 -21.76 -2.48
N ASN A 148 4.43 -22.11 -1.50
CA ASN A 148 4.34 -21.44 -0.20
C ASN A 148 4.09 -22.50 0.89
N ASP A 149 4.28 -22.14 2.17
CA ASP A 149 4.05 -23.04 3.30
C ASP A 149 2.68 -22.80 3.94
N TYR A 150 2.17 -21.58 3.86
CA TYR A 150 0.86 -21.20 4.39
C TYR A 150 0.31 -19.96 3.67
N GLU A 151 -0.98 -19.76 3.84
CA GLU A 151 -1.75 -18.68 3.23
C GLU A 151 -2.60 -17.98 4.28
N ARG A 152 -2.92 -16.71 4.03
CA ARG A 152 -4.03 -16.04 4.71
C ARG A 152 -4.93 -15.36 3.69
N TYR A 153 -6.19 -15.36 3.99
CA TYR A 153 -7.26 -14.88 3.14
C TYR A 153 -7.89 -13.65 3.76
N ILE A 154 -8.06 -12.61 2.97
CA ILE A 154 -8.55 -11.30 3.41
C ILE A 154 -9.76 -10.93 2.56
N LYS A 155 -10.95 -10.91 3.18
CA LYS A 155 -12.18 -10.47 2.52
C LYS A 155 -12.34 -8.96 2.66
N ILE A 156 -12.48 -8.27 1.53
CA ILE A 156 -12.78 -6.84 1.49
C ILE A 156 -14.28 -6.65 1.70
N LEU A 157 -14.66 -5.98 2.77
CA LEU A 157 -16.06 -5.82 3.18
C LEU A 157 -16.71 -4.56 2.61
N GLY A 158 -15.93 -3.53 2.33
CA GLY A 158 -16.47 -2.26 1.85
C GLY A 158 -15.49 -1.10 1.99
N VAL A 159 -16.00 0.09 1.81
CA VAL A 159 -15.24 1.34 1.86
C VAL A 159 -15.94 2.31 2.81
N ARG A 160 -15.17 2.89 3.75
CA ARG A 160 -15.63 3.98 4.61
C ARG A 160 -15.19 5.32 4.04
N PHE A 161 -16.07 6.32 4.09
CA PHE A 161 -15.79 7.65 3.55
C PHE A 161 -16.48 8.76 4.31
N ASN A 162 -15.96 9.98 4.19
CA ASN A 162 -16.65 11.19 4.62
C ASN A 162 -17.61 11.63 3.51
N SER A 163 -18.75 12.20 3.87
CA SER A 163 -19.79 12.62 2.94
C SER A 163 -19.35 13.66 1.88
N ALA A 164 -18.18 14.27 2.06
CA ALA A 164 -17.60 15.26 1.14
C ALA A 164 -16.56 14.66 0.17
N ALA A 165 -16.23 13.36 0.27
CA ALA A 165 -15.22 12.76 -0.61
C ALA A 165 -15.80 12.49 -2.01
N GLY A 166 -15.13 12.98 -3.04
CA GLY A 166 -15.35 12.62 -4.43
C GLY A 166 -15.30 11.09 -4.60
N THR A 167 -16.15 10.54 -5.45
CA THR A 167 -16.45 9.11 -5.43
C THR A 167 -16.06 8.37 -6.68
N ASP A 168 -15.65 9.06 -7.75
CA ASP A 168 -15.31 8.43 -9.02
C ASP A 168 -13.88 8.76 -9.43
N CYS A 169 -12.99 7.81 -9.18
CA CYS A 169 -11.60 7.86 -9.63
C CYS A 169 -11.33 6.83 -10.72
N PHE A 170 -12.27 5.89 -10.95
CA PHE A 170 -11.98 4.67 -11.72
C PHE A 170 -11.44 4.99 -13.11
N ASN A 171 -12.10 5.85 -13.88
CA ASN A 171 -11.68 6.16 -15.23
C ASN A 171 -10.24 6.74 -15.26
N SER A 172 -9.94 7.69 -14.38
CA SER A 172 -8.58 8.27 -14.28
C SER A 172 -7.52 7.22 -13.91
N VAL A 173 -7.82 6.41 -12.92
CA VAL A 173 -6.90 5.36 -12.45
C VAL A 173 -6.76 4.26 -13.51
N TYR A 174 -7.85 3.87 -14.16
CA TYR A 174 -7.86 2.86 -15.20
C TYR A 174 -7.14 3.32 -16.47
N ASP A 175 -7.28 4.57 -16.86
CA ASP A 175 -6.59 5.13 -18.03
C ASP A 175 -5.15 5.56 -17.73
N GLY A 176 -4.74 5.58 -16.47
CA GLY A 176 -3.41 6.02 -16.05
C GLY A 176 -3.20 7.53 -16.25
N VAL A 177 -4.29 8.30 -16.17
CA VAL A 177 -4.27 9.75 -16.33
C VAL A 177 -4.62 10.41 -15.01
N ALA A 178 -3.80 11.37 -14.57
CA ALA A 178 -4.08 12.12 -13.36
C ALA A 178 -5.44 12.83 -13.45
N ILE A 179 -6.20 12.82 -12.35
CA ILE A 179 -7.44 13.60 -12.26
C ILE A 179 -7.05 15.07 -12.42
N VAL A 180 -7.36 15.66 -13.57
CA VAL A 180 -7.28 17.11 -13.74
C VAL A 180 -8.44 17.69 -12.94
N GLY A 181 -8.14 18.23 -11.77
CA GLY A 181 -9.15 18.78 -10.88
C GLY A 181 -9.95 19.89 -11.57
N ASP A 182 -11.26 19.83 -11.47
CA ASP A 182 -12.19 20.91 -11.81
C ASP A 182 -12.15 22.07 -10.80
N GLY A 183 -11.05 22.29 -10.11
CA GLY A 183 -10.91 23.35 -9.10
C GLY A 183 -11.65 23.09 -7.78
N SER A 184 -12.35 21.98 -7.60
CA SER A 184 -12.90 21.56 -6.31
C SER A 184 -11.90 20.67 -5.59
N GLN A 185 -11.14 21.27 -4.75
CA GLN A 185 -10.27 20.79 -3.67
C GLN A 185 -10.33 19.29 -3.37
N ASN A 186 -9.45 18.50 -3.99
CA ASN A 186 -8.92 17.25 -3.45
C ASN A 186 -7.46 17.04 -3.87
N THR A 187 -6.68 18.11 -3.86
CA THR A 187 -5.23 17.97 -3.70
C THR A 187 -5.04 17.62 -2.24
N PRO A 188 -4.35 16.52 -1.89
CA PRO A 188 -3.94 16.29 -0.51
C PRO A 188 -3.08 17.48 -0.09
N GLN A 189 -3.56 18.31 0.83
CA GLN A 189 -2.66 19.18 1.57
C GLN A 189 -1.72 18.26 2.33
N ALA A 190 -0.44 18.30 1.98
CA ALA A 190 0.59 17.74 2.81
C ALA A 190 0.37 18.28 4.23
N PRO A 191 0.43 17.45 5.28
CA PRO A 191 0.34 17.93 6.63
C PRO A 191 1.41 19.01 6.82
N GLU A 192 1.02 20.20 7.26
CA GLU A 192 1.97 21.24 7.68
C GLU A 192 2.90 20.61 8.71
N ASN A 193 4.13 20.39 8.30
CA ASN A 193 5.21 19.88 9.12
C ASN A 193 5.58 20.97 10.13
N SER A 194 4.97 20.95 11.30
CA SER A 194 5.56 21.52 12.50
C SER A 194 6.72 20.60 12.89
N ALA A 195 7.87 20.80 12.26
CA ALA A 195 9.11 20.17 12.68
C ALA A 195 9.38 20.62 14.12
N PRO A 196 9.68 19.72 15.07
CA PRO A 196 10.19 20.11 16.36
C PRO A 196 11.55 20.79 16.12
N GLN A 197 11.68 22.05 16.55
CA GLN A 197 12.97 22.73 16.59
C GLN A 197 13.90 21.93 17.48
N ALA A 198 15.04 21.53 16.93
CA ALA A 198 16.13 20.95 17.69
C ALA A 198 16.62 21.98 18.72
N PRO A 199 16.96 21.57 19.95
CA PRO A 199 17.51 22.48 20.95
C PRO A 199 18.85 23.03 20.48
N GLU A 200 19.00 24.33 20.51
CA GLU A 200 20.28 25.04 20.28
C GLU A 200 21.31 24.56 21.30
N ASN A 201 22.33 23.85 20.84
CA ASN A 201 23.50 23.51 21.64
C ASN A 201 24.32 24.78 21.89
N ASN A 202 24.22 25.26 23.12
CA ASN A 202 25.11 26.31 23.67
C ASN A 202 26.52 25.72 23.86
N VAL A 203 27.41 26.01 22.90
CA VAL A 203 28.82 25.62 23.00
C VAL A 203 29.50 26.56 23.98
N THR A 204 29.68 26.08 25.20
CA THR A 204 30.56 26.72 26.19
C THR A 204 32.02 26.46 25.79
N GLN A 205 32.75 27.50 25.50
CA GLN A 205 34.21 27.47 25.27
C GLN A 205 34.92 27.01 26.55
N THR A 206 35.72 25.95 26.45
CA THR A 206 36.73 25.58 27.47
C THR A 206 38.08 26.18 27.10
N PRO A 207 38.87 26.66 28.09
CA PRO A 207 40.12 27.36 27.84
C PRO A 207 41.27 26.41 27.49
N GLU A 208 42.16 26.90 26.64
CA GLU A 208 43.43 26.28 26.30
C GLU A 208 44.26 25.97 27.53
N ASN A 209 44.77 24.72 27.64
CA ASN A 209 45.81 24.36 28.55
C ASN A 209 47.09 24.02 27.78
N ASN A 210 48.09 24.88 27.90
CA ASN A 210 49.46 24.70 27.47
C ASN A 210 50.07 23.50 28.23
N ALA A 211 50.63 22.55 27.50
CA ALA A 211 51.55 21.56 28.05
C ALA A 211 52.92 21.67 27.36
N PRO A 212 54.02 21.53 28.07
CA PRO A 212 55.35 21.82 27.57
C PRO A 212 55.94 20.67 26.75
N ASP A 213 56.80 21.08 25.83
CA ASP A 213 57.68 20.31 24.96
C ASP A 213 58.75 19.58 25.80
N ASP A 214 58.86 18.27 25.64
CA ASP A 214 60.00 17.47 26.13
C ASP A 214 60.47 16.52 25.03
N THR A 215 61.42 17.02 24.25
CA THR A 215 62.27 16.19 23.38
C THR A 215 63.48 15.70 24.15
N PRO A 216 63.87 14.42 24.10
CA PRO A 216 65.21 13.98 24.41
C PRO A 216 66.01 13.70 23.14
N THR A 217 67.18 14.32 23.05
CA THR A 217 68.37 13.92 22.28
C THR A 217 69.50 13.55 23.25
N PRO A 218 70.52 12.79 22.86
CA PRO A 218 70.86 12.05 21.63
C PRO A 218 70.64 10.54 21.71
#